data_eefbb9ff8676f4c904f4809dffe88713
#
_entry.id   eefbb9ff8676f4c904f4809dffe88713
#
_cell.length_a   1.000
_cell.length_b   1.000
_cell.length_c   1.000
_cell.angle_alpha   90.00
_cell.angle_beta   90.00
_cell.angle_gamma   90.00
#
_symmetry.space_group_name_H-M   'P 1'
#
loop_
_entity.id
_entity.type
_entity.pdbx_description
1 polymer ?
#
loop_
_entity_poly.entity_id
_entity_poly.type
_entity_poly.pdbx_seq_one_letter_code
_entity_poly.pdbx_strand_id
1 'polypeptide(L)'
;MRLQESGEMYLESIYVLSKKLAAVRSIDISEYMGYSKPSVSRAVSLLKNGGYIRMDEENYITLTDSGLEIAKKIYDRHTLLTDMLVGLGVPQEIASQDACKMEHGISDESLEAIRRYLGK
;
A
#
# COMPACT_ATOMS: atom_id res chain seq x y z
N MET A 1 -4.85 -15.29 9.15
CA MET A 1 -3.75 -15.45 8.17
C MET A 1 -2.93 -14.17 8.12
N ARG A 2 -1.65 -14.32 8.29
CA ARG A 2 -0.76 -13.16 8.29
C ARG A 2 -0.48 -12.71 6.84
N LEU A 3 -0.73 -11.44 6.56
CA LEU A 3 -0.49 -10.88 5.23
C LEU A 3 1.01 -10.64 5.03
N GLN A 4 1.52 -11.07 3.88
CA GLN A 4 2.92 -10.86 3.53
C GLN A 4 3.13 -9.45 2.96
N GLU A 5 4.39 -9.03 2.87
CA GLU A 5 4.79 -7.73 2.35
C GLU A 5 4.19 -7.43 0.97
N SER A 6 4.22 -8.42 0.06
CA SER A 6 3.65 -8.25 -1.27
C SER A 6 2.15 -7.96 -1.22
N GLY A 7 1.43 -8.64 -0.32
CA GLY A 7 -0.01 -8.40 -0.14
C GLY A 7 -0.28 -6.99 0.36
N GLU A 8 0.54 -6.50 1.30
CA GLU A 8 0.43 -5.13 1.80
C GLU A 8 0.67 -4.11 0.69
N MET A 9 1.66 -4.36 -0.18
CA MET A 9 1.94 -3.50 -1.32
C MET A 9 0.76 -3.42 -2.28
N TYR A 10 0.11 -4.55 -2.56
CA TYR A 10 -1.07 -4.57 -3.41
C TYR A 10 -2.23 -3.78 -2.78
N LEU A 11 -2.48 -3.95 -1.49
CA LEU A 11 -3.55 -3.23 -0.79
C LEU A 11 -3.29 -1.72 -0.80
N GLU A 12 -2.07 -1.31 -0.56
CA GLU A 12 -1.68 0.09 -0.62
C GLU A 12 -1.92 0.66 -2.02
N SER A 13 -1.53 -0.09 -3.06
CA SER A 13 -1.70 0.33 -4.45
C SER A 13 -3.17 0.50 -4.81
N ILE A 14 -4.02 -0.44 -4.38
CA ILE A 14 -5.47 -0.34 -4.58
C ILE A 14 -6.02 0.89 -3.88
N TYR A 15 -5.56 1.16 -2.66
CA TYR A 15 -5.98 2.32 -1.90
C TYR A 15 -5.64 3.63 -2.62
N VAL A 16 -4.41 3.75 -3.11
CA VAL A 16 -3.96 4.94 -3.85
C VAL A 16 -4.76 5.11 -5.14
N LEU A 17 -4.95 4.02 -5.89
CA LEU A 17 -5.71 4.05 -7.14
C LEU A 17 -7.17 4.40 -6.91
N SER A 18 -7.75 3.92 -5.81
CA SER A 18 -9.15 4.20 -5.46
C SER A 18 -9.42 5.70 -5.23
N LYS A 19 -8.38 6.45 -4.89
CA LYS A 19 -8.50 7.90 -4.72
C LYS A 19 -8.41 8.65 -6.05
N LYS A 20 -7.79 8.04 -7.06
CA LYS A 20 -7.55 8.66 -8.36
C LYS A 20 -8.55 8.26 -9.43
N LEU A 21 -9.07 7.03 -9.33
CA LEU A 21 -9.95 6.45 -10.33
C LEU A 21 -11.33 6.22 -9.73
N ALA A 22 -12.36 6.39 -10.57
CA ALA A 22 -13.75 6.10 -10.16
C ALA A 22 -13.93 4.62 -9.81
N ALA A 23 -13.20 3.75 -10.50
CA ALA A 23 -13.24 2.30 -10.28
C ALA A 23 -11.88 1.70 -10.62
N VAL A 24 -11.46 0.66 -9.87
CA VAL A 24 -10.17 0.02 -10.03
C VAL A 24 -10.34 -1.41 -10.55
N ARG A 25 -9.57 -1.76 -11.57
CA ARG A 25 -9.50 -3.11 -12.11
C ARG A 25 -8.08 -3.64 -12.03
N SER A 26 -7.91 -4.95 -12.24
CA SER A 26 -6.59 -5.58 -12.23
C SER A 26 -5.61 -4.94 -13.22
N ILE A 27 -6.10 -4.50 -14.38
CA ILE A 27 -5.24 -3.82 -15.37
C ILE A 27 -4.65 -2.53 -14.81
N ASP A 28 -5.42 -1.78 -14.03
CA ASP A 28 -4.96 -0.54 -13.41
C ASP A 28 -3.83 -0.82 -12.43
N ILE A 29 -3.96 -1.90 -11.65
CA ILE A 29 -2.93 -2.33 -10.70
C ILE A 29 -1.67 -2.74 -11.44
N SER A 30 -1.82 -3.53 -12.52
CA SER A 30 -0.71 -3.98 -13.33
C SER A 30 0.09 -2.80 -13.89
N GLU A 31 -0.59 -1.82 -14.44
CA GLU A 31 0.04 -0.62 -14.99
C GLU A 31 0.72 0.22 -13.91
N TYR A 32 0.06 0.38 -12.76
CA TYR A 32 0.58 1.20 -11.66
C TYR A 32 1.84 0.58 -11.04
N MET A 33 1.82 -0.73 -10.80
CA MET A 33 2.92 -1.43 -10.14
C MET A 33 4.02 -1.90 -11.08
N GLY A 34 3.73 -1.98 -12.37
CA GLY A 34 4.67 -2.51 -13.35
C GLY A 34 4.82 -4.03 -13.29
N TYR A 35 3.82 -4.73 -12.78
CA TYR A 35 3.81 -6.18 -12.66
C TYR A 35 2.98 -6.81 -13.78
N SER A 36 3.28 -8.06 -14.11
CA SER A 36 2.57 -8.78 -15.16
C SER A 36 1.12 -9.04 -14.78
N LYS A 37 0.25 -9.13 -15.79
CA LYS A 37 -1.17 -9.42 -15.56
C LYS A 37 -1.40 -10.75 -14.82
N PRO A 38 -0.69 -11.85 -15.14
CA PRO A 38 -0.85 -13.10 -14.38
C PRO A 38 -0.46 -12.94 -12.90
N SER A 39 0.60 -12.20 -12.59
CA SER A 39 1.03 -11.97 -11.22
C SER A 39 -0.03 -11.19 -10.44
N VAL A 40 -0.56 -10.13 -11.05
CA VAL A 40 -1.62 -9.31 -10.44
C VAL A 40 -2.89 -10.15 -10.23
N SER A 41 -3.27 -10.95 -11.23
CA SER A 41 -4.46 -11.80 -11.14
C SER A 41 -4.36 -12.79 -9.98
N ARG A 42 -3.19 -13.41 -9.78
CA ARG A 42 -2.96 -14.33 -8.65
C ARG A 42 -3.06 -13.60 -7.31
N ALA A 43 -2.44 -12.43 -7.21
CA ALA A 43 -2.46 -11.64 -5.98
C ALA A 43 -3.88 -11.19 -5.65
N VAL A 44 -4.62 -10.72 -6.64
CA VAL A 44 -6.02 -10.29 -6.48
C VAL A 44 -6.89 -11.46 -5.98
N SER A 45 -6.70 -12.65 -6.56
CA SER A 45 -7.44 -13.83 -6.11
C SER A 45 -7.14 -14.19 -4.65
N LEU A 46 -5.87 -14.12 -4.26
CA LEU A 46 -5.47 -14.40 -2.87
C LEU A 46 -6.05 -13.37 -1.90
N LEU A 47 -6.04 -12.10 -2.26
CA LEU A 47 -6.59 -11.04 -1.43
C LEU A 47 -8.11 -11.15 -1.30
N LYS A 48 -8.77 -11.51 -2.39
CA LYS A 48 -10.21 -11.75 -2.38
C LYS A 48 -10.57 -12.92 -1.45
N ASN A 49 -9.86 -14.02 -1.59
CA ASN A 49 -10.08 -15.21 -0.76
C ASN A 49 -9.78 -14.94 0.71
N GLY A 50 -8.82 -14.06 0.99
CA GLY A 50 -8.47 -13.67 2.35
C GLY A 50 -9.43 -12.66 2.98
N GLY A 51 -10.38 -12.14 2.22
CA GLY A 51 -11.35 -11.17 2.72
C GLY A 51 -10.85 -9.73 2.78
N TYR A 52 -9.80 -9.41 2.06
CA TYR A 52 -9.22 -8.06 2.04
C TYR A 52 -9.80 -7.17 0.95
N ILE A 53 -10.31 -7.79 -0.11
CA ILE A 53 -10.93 -7.07 -1.23
C ILE A 53 -12.20 -7.78 -1.66
N ARG A 54 -13.05 -7.03 -2.40
CA ARG A 54 -14.23 -7.56 -3.08
C ARG A 54 -14.11 -7.24 -4.55
N MET A 55 -14.70 -8.11 -5.38
CA MET A 55 -14.85 -7.86 -6.81
C MET A 55 -16.32 -7.96 -7.16
N ASP A 56 -16.79 -7.00 -7.93
CA ASP A 56 -18.18 -7.05 -8.43
C ASP A 56 -18.26 -7.82 -9.76
N GLU A 57 -19.43 -7.86 -10.35
CA GLU A 57 -19.70 -8.58 -11.59
C GLU A 57 -18.90 -8.03 -12.78
N GLU A 58 -18.48 -6.78 -12.71
CA GLU A 58 -17.70 -6.11 -13.76
C GLU A 58 -16.21 -6.15 -13.46
N ASN A 59 -15.80 -6.90 -12.43
CA ASN A 59 -14.41 -7.04 -12.00
C ASN A 59 -13.80 -5.77 -11.43
N TYR A 60 -14.63 -4.84 -10.94
CA TYR A 60 -14.14 -3.71 -10.18
C TYR A 60 -13.77 -4.16 -8.76
N ILE A 61 -12.62 -3.68 -8.31
CA ILE A 61 -12.03 -4.07 -7.03
C ILE A 61 -12.27 -2.98 -6.00
N THR A 62 -12.78 -3.38 -4.83
CA THR A 62 -12.93 -2.47 -3.69
C THR A 62 -12.31 -3.11 -2.46
N LEU A 63 -11.76 -2.28 -1.56
CA LEU A 63 -11.21 -2.74 -0.30
C LEU A 63 -12.35 -3.03 0.67
N THR A 64 -12.23 -4.16 1.38
CA THR A 64 -13.10 -4.43 2.53
C THR A 64 -12.61 -3.58 3.70
N ASP A 65 -13.35 -3.56 4.81
CA ASP A 65 -12.90 -2.84 6.00
C ASP A 65 -11.53 -3.33 6.47
N SER A 66 -11.30 -4.65 6.45
CA SER A 66 -10.00 -5.23 6.80
C SER A 66 -8.90 -4.77 5.88
N GLY A 67 -9.14 -4.80 4.57
CA GLY A 67 -8.15 -4.37 3.57
C GLY A 67 -7.86 -2.89 3.66
N LEU A 68 -8.89 -2.09 3.90
CA LEU A 68 -8.77 -0.64 4.03
C LEU A 68 -7.92 -0.26 5.25
N GLU A 69 -8.15 -0.93 6.37
CA GLU A 69 -7.37 -0.68 7.61
C GLU A 69 -5.88 -0.93 7.38
N ILE A 70 -5.55 -2.05 6.75
CA ILE A 70 -4.16 -2.39 6.44
C ILE A 70 -3.56 -1.38 5.46
N ALA A 71 -4.29 -1.06 4.39
CA ALA A 71 -3.82 -0.13 3.37
C ALA A 71 -3.54 1.26 3.93
N LYS A 72 -4.43 1.76 4.78
CA LYS A 72 -4.25 3.07 5.44
C LYS A 72 -3.03 3.07 6.34
N LYS A 73 -2.84 1.99 7.11
CA LYS A 73 -1.70 1.86 8.01
C LYS A 73 -0.38 1.89 7.24
N ILE A 74 -0.29 1.15 6.15
CA ILE A 74 0.92 1.12 5.32
C ILE A 74 1.14 2.47 4.63
N TYR A 75 0.08 3.09 4.12
CA TYR A 75 0.17 4.40 3.48
C TYR A 75 0.64 5.48 4.47
N ASP A 76 0.14 5.45 5.71
CA ASP A 76 0.57 6.36 6.77
C ASP A 76 2.07 6.17 7.08
N ARG A 77 2.52 4.92 7.16
CA ARG A 77 3.94 4.60 7.35
C ARG A 77 4.79 5.16 6.21
N HIS A 78 4.32 4.97 4.99
CA HIS A 78 5.01 5.48 3.80
C HIS A 78 5.19 7.00 3.87
N THR A 79 4.12 7.72 4.17
CA THR A 79 4.13 9.18 4.26
C THR A 79 5.08 9.66 5.34
N LEU A 80 4.99 9.04 6.53
CA LEU A 80 5.80 9.43 7.68
C LEU A 80 7.29 9.19 7.44
N LEU A 81 7.64 8.03 6.87
CA LEU A 81 9.04 7.70 6.56
C LEU A 81 9.58 8.58 5.46
N THR A 82 8.78 8.87 4.44
CA THR A 82 9.17 9.80 3.38
C THR A 82 9.46 11.18 3.96
N ASP A 83 8.57 11.70 4.82
CA ASP A 83 8.74 13.00 5.45
C ASP A 83 10.01 13.06 6.29
N MET A 84 10.30 11.99 7.02
CA MET A 84 11.52 11.89 7.83
C MET A 84 12.76 12.00 6.95
N LEU A 85 12.82 11.22 5.89
CA LEU A 85 13.99 11.21 5.00
C LEU A 85 14.18 12.54 4.28
N VAL A 86 13.09 13.15 3.82
CA VAL A 86 13.14 14.48 3.20
C VAL A 86 13.65 15.51 4.21
N GLY A 87 13.20 15.44 5.46
CA GLY A 87 13.66 16.33 6.52
C GLY A 87 15.15 16.17 6.82
N LEU A 88 15.71 15.00 6.58
CA LEU A 88 17.14 14.72 6.73
C LEU A 88 17.96 15.18 5.50
N GLY A 89 17.31 15.63 4.46
CA GLY A 89 17.98 16.11 3.26
C GLY A 89 17.97 15.15 2.07
N VAL A 90 17.24 14.04 2.17
CA VAL A 90 17.10 13.10 1.06
C VAL A 90 16.14 13.65 0.02
N PRO A 91 16.49 13.63 -1.28
CA PRO A 91 15.56 14.08 -2.33
C PRO A 91 14.25 13.32 -2.27
N GLN A 92 13.14 14.00 -2.54
CA GLN A 92 11.78 13.45 -2.44
C GLN A 92 11.62 12.10 -3.15
N GLU A 93 12.12 11.99 -4.36
CA GLU A 93 11.99 10.77 -5.15
C GLU A 93 12.69 9.59 -4.51
N ILE A 94 13.92 9.79 -4.03
CA ILE A 94 14.70 8.75 -3.36
C ILE A 94 14.06 8.42 -2.02
N ALA A 95 13.62 9.43 -1.27
CA ALA A 95 12.96 9.24 0.01
C ALA A 95 11.72 8.35 -0.13
N SER A 96 10.91 8.60 -1.14
CA SER A 96 9.71 7.81 -1.40
C SER A 96 10.04 6.36 -1.75
N GLN A 97 11.06 6.13 -2.56
CA GLN A 97 11.49 4.78 -2.92
C GLN A 97 12.00 4.02 -1.70
N ASP A 98 12.81 4.65 -0.86
CA ASP A 98 13.35 4.02 0.34
C ASP A 98 12.26 3.78 1.37
N ALA A 99 11.35 4.72 1.55
CA ALA A 99 10.21 4.56 2.46
C ALA A 99 9.38 3.34 2.08
N CYS A 100 9.18 3.11 0.79
CA CYS A 100 8.45 1.94 0.30
C CYS A 100 9.09 0.63 0.74
N LYS A 101 10.42 0.59 0.83
CA LYS A 101 11.15 -0.59 1.32
C LYS A 101 11.09 -0.72 2.84
N MET A 102 11.09 0.40 3.56
CA MET A 102 11.14 0.43 5.02
C MET A 102 9.80 0.16 5.69
N GLU A 103 8.71 0.57 5.05
CA GLU A 103 7.38 0.59 5.67
C GLU A 103 6.85 -0.77 6.11
N HIS A 104 7.31 -1.83 5.47
CA HIS A 104 6.83 -3.19 5.77
C HIS A 104 7.60 -3.86 6.91
N GLY A 105 8.77 -3.36 7.24
CA GLY A 105 9.66 -3.98 8.24
C GLY A 105 9.83 -3.21 9.53
N ILE A 106 9.35 -1.98 9.59
CA ILE A 106 9.52 -1.14 10.78
C ILE A 106 8.49 -1.48 11.85
N SER A 107 8.92 -1.51 13.13
CA SER A 107 7.99 -1.75 14.24
C SER A 107 7.09 -0.54 14.50
N ASP A 108 5.94 -0.80 15.12
CA ASP A 108 5.04 0.28 15.51
C ASP A 108 5.69 1.22 16.52
N GLU A 109 6.54 0.67 17.40
CA GLU A 109 7.25 1.48 18.38
C GLU A 109 8.22 2.48 17.74
N SER A 110 9.00 2.01 16.75
CA SER A 110 9.92 2.88 16.04
C SER A 110 9.16 3.93 15.22
N LEU A 111 8.08 3.52 14.60
CA LEU A 111 7.25 4.44 13.82
C LEU A 111 6.66 5.55 14.70
N GLU A 112 6.17 5.19 15.89
CA GLU A 112 5.61 6.17 16.82
C GLU A 112 6.68 7.14 17.33
N ALA A 113 7.90 6.65 17.57
CA ALA A 113 9.02 7.50 17.95
C ALA A 113 9.35 8.51 16.84
N ILE A 114 9.33 8.07 15.59
CA ILE A 114 9.54 8.95 14.43
C ILE A 114 8.43 10.01 14.37
N ARG A 115 7.19 9.59 14.57
CA ARG A 115 6.04 10.50 14.56
C ARG A 115 6.21 11.61 15.58
N ARG A 116 6.59 11.26 16.82
CA ARG A 116 6.83 12.23 17.90
C ARG A 116 7.97 13.17 17.54
N TYR A 117 9.05 12.63 17.00
CA TYR A 117 10.22 13.43 16.61
C TYR A 117 9.85 14.47 15.55
N LEU A 118 9.00 14.10 14.61
CA LEU A 118 8.56 14.99 13.53
C LEU A 118 7.43 15.94 13.96
N GLY A 119 6.86 15.76 15.14
CA GLY A 119 5.77 16.59 15.63
C GLY A 119 4.44 16.32 14.96
N LYS A 120 4.24 15.09 14.56
CA LYS A 120 3.03 14.72 13.80
C LYS A 120 2.09 13.77 14.54
#